data_c500eac15aa6b5d8352c5355358fbdb7
#
_entry.id   c500eac15aa6b5d8352c5355358fbdb7
#
_cell.length_a   1.000
_cell.length_b   1.000
_cell.length_c   1.000
_cell.angle_alpha   90.00
_cell.angle_beta   90.00
_cell.angle_gamma   90.00
#
_symmetry.space_group_name_H-M   'P 1'
#
loop_
_entity.id
_entity.type
_entity.pdbx_description
1 polymer ?
#
loop_
_entity_poly.entity_id
_entity_poly.type
_entity_poly.pdbx_seq_one_letter_code
_entity_poly.pdbx_strand_id
1 'polypeptide(L)'
;MLIPAVAMMLLSVSSCDSGIQKGTIDDVLAAIPGGASAATMPWRQAGDVCGLGGDVGDLFGRVCRLSASDVVVLVHPSDSRDVLVTAISDVAVAEDATADWERVDLGRDAMPGRVCVASGGTVIIGGRFAWLVPSVTDVAEAVHAVSSMPDAGGALPQPVREKLKSCSSIVMALSIDDKYLTATVSDKENETVIRGELRDSAGVVYDLSEYAQPLDGPMSDRQACAAVAVGLRRGTMIRAVSQYLQPHLGVKEKLACAAVSDILRDVCGTLRATLEKEGAAAVVCVSMPYAEGGAAATTRRMASMIQRFGHQGKVHVEALGDTLMQLKIAVDFIPTDFGGFAPTPTITPDKDADVLMALAIAPISEGIVRLDGVEAVVRRDGFVVTLHGTDLRRLLMMARGEDDDADDEQSDE
;
A
#
# COMPACT_ATOMS: atom_id res chain seq x y z
N MET A 1 18.99 -60.09 -17.34
CA MET A 1 18.44 -58.72 -17.63
C MET A 1 17.28 -58.28 -16.76
N LEU A 2 17.03 -58.89 -15.60
CA LEU A 2 15.91 -58.51 -14.68
C LEU A 2 16.39 -57.66 -13.46
N ILE A 3 17.66 -57.70 -13.12
CA ILE A 3 18.21 -57.00 -11.92
C ILE A 3 18.25 -55.48 -12.07
N PRO A 4 18.62 -54.84 -13.21
CA PRO A 4 18.62 -53.38 -13.33
C PRO A 4 17.22 -52.76 -13.36
N ALA A 5 16.19 -53.50 -13.81
CA ALA A 5 14.81 -53.00 -13.83
C ALA A 5 14.17 -52.98 -12.42
N VAL A 6 14.52 -53.94 -11.58
CA VAL A 6 14.06 -53.99 -10.18
C VAL A 6 14.77 -52.93 -9.35
N ALA A 7 16.07 -52.64 -9.61
CA ALA A 7 16.81 -51.58 -8.95
C ALA A 7 16.29 -50.19 -9.36
N MET A 8 15.92 -49.97 -10.63
CA MET A 8 15.23 -48.73 -11.04
C MET A 8 13.83 -48.57 -10.46
N MET A 9 13.06 -49.66 -10.33
CA MET A 9 11.76 -49.60 -9.64
C MET A 9 11.90 -49.31 -8.14
N LEU A 10 12.90 -49.85 -7.47
CA LEU A 10 13.13 -49.57 -6.05
C LEU A 10 13.66 -48.15 -5.82
N LEU A 11 14.41 -47.57 -6.76
CA LEU A 11 14.84 -46.17 -6.68
C LEU A 11 13.70 -45.19 -7.00
N SER A 12 12.72 -45.59 -7.81
CA SER A 12 11.54 -44.76 -8.07
C SER A 12 10.48 -44.82 -6.97
N VAL A 13 10.46 -45.88 -6.14
CA VAL A 13 9.52 -45.99 -5.02
C VAL A 13 10.00 -45.26 -3.76
N SER A 14 11.34 -45.06 -3.61
CA SER A 14 11.87 -44.32 -2.45
C SER A 14 11.76 -42.79 -2.54
N SER A 15 11.42 -42.21 -3.69
CA SER A 15 11.21 -40.79 -3.84
C SER A 15 9.77 -40.32 -3.62
N CYS A 16 8.81 -41.25 -3.43
CA CYS A 16 7.39 -40.94 -3.28
C CYS A 16 6.94 -40.64 -1.84
N ASP A 17 7.83 -40.73 -0.84
CA ASP A 17 7.41 -40.69 0.57
C ASP A 17 7.57 -39.34 1.27
N SER A 18 8.22 -38.36 0.65
CA SER A 18 8.43 -37.04 1.26
C SER A 18 7.33 -36.03 0.95
N GLY A 19 6.61 -36.23 -0.15
CA GLY A 19 5.62 -35.26 -0.64
C GLY A 19 6.21 -33.93 -1.13
N ILE A 20 7.53 -33.75 -1.07
CA ILE A 20 8.23 -32.52 -1.51
C ILE A 20 8.48 -32.60 -3.01
N GLN A 21 8.15 -31.51 -3.73
CA GLN A 21 8.31 -31.38 -5.18
C GLN A 21 8.99 -30.07 -5.54
N LYS A 22 9.60 -30.03 -6.73
CA LYS A 22 10.16 -28.77 -7.24
C LYS A 22 9.04 -27.81 -7.64
N GLY A 23 9.14 -26.57 -7.16
CA GLY A 23 8.24 -25.46 -7.48
C GLY A 23 8.96 -24.28 -8.13
N THR A 24 8.17 -23.33 -8.59
CA THR A 24 8.62 -22.04 -9.16
C THR A 24 7.82 -20.90 -8.55
N ILE A 25 8.28 -19.66 -8.73
CA ILE A 25 7.52 -18.47 -8.31
C ILE A 25 6.15 -18.40 -9.01
N ASP A 26 6.03 -18.91 -10.23
CA ASP A 26 4.77 -18.98 -10.95
C ASP A 26 3.77 -19.91 -10.27
N ASP A 27 4.24 -21.04 -9.73
CA ASP A 27 3.41 -21.95 -8.94
C ASP A 27 2.91 -21.26 -7.66
N VAL A 28 3.78 -20.50 -6.98
CA VAL A 28 3.40 -19.72 -5.79
C VAL A 28 2.32 -18.70 -6.13
N LEU A 29 2.56 -17.86 -7.15
CA LEU A 29 1.62 -16.80 -7.55
C LEU A 29 0.29 -17.37 -8.08
N ALA A 30 0.30 -18.57 -8.66
CA ALA A 30 -0.91 -19.24 -9.10
C ALA A 30 -1.73 -19.83 -7.93
N ALA A 31 -1.09 -20.09 -6.79
CA ALA A 31 -1.74 -20.59 -5.59
C ALA A 31 -2.32 -19.48 -4.69
N ILE A 32 -2.06 -18.18 -4.99
CA ILE A 32 -2.62 -17.08 -4.21
C ILE A 32 -4.10 -16.92 -4.52
N PRO A 33 -4.98 -16.88 -3.49
CA PRO A 33 -6.41 -16.70 -3.70
C PRO A 33 -6.74 -15.37 -4.38
N GLY A 34 -7.77 -15.35 -5.22
CA GLY A 34 -8.39 -14.10 -5.67
C GLY A 34 -8.98 -13.36 -4.47
N GLY A 35 -8.80 -12.04 -4.43
CA GLY A 35 -9.21 -11.21 -3.30
C GLY A 35 -8.20 -11.13 -2.15
N ALA A 36 -7.13 -11.94 -2.14
CA ALA A 36 -6.03 -11.74 -1.22
C ALA A 36 -5.14 -10.56 -1.64
N SER A 37 -4.54 -9.88 -0.67
CA SER A 37 -3.42 -8.99 -0.90
C SER A 37 -2.12 -9.80 -0.90
N ALA A 38 -1.16 -9.42 -1.74
CA ALA A 38 0.12 -10.10 -1.82
C ALA A 38 1.27 -9.11 -2.03
N ALA A 39 2.44 -9.43 -1.50
CA ALA A 39 3.67 -8.69 -1.77
C ALA A 39 4.81 -9.66 -2.08
N THR A 40 5.52 -9.42 -3.17
CA THR A 40 6.75 -10.14 -3.52
C THR A 40 7.95 -9.28 -3.14
N MET A 41 8.96 -9.89 -2.57
CA MET A 41 10.16 -9.20 -2.14
C MET A 41 11.37 -10.14 -2.14
N PRO A 42 12.61 -9.61 -2.25
CA PRO A 42 13.80 -10.38 -1.97
C PRO A 42 13.75 -10.95 -0.54
N TRP A 43 14.15 -12.21 -0.35
CA TRP A 43 14.08 -12.85 0.95
C TRP A 43 14.85 -12.09 2.04
N ARG A 44 15.93 -11.37 1.68
CA ARG A 44 16.71 -10.54 2.59
C ARG A 44 15.90 -9.39 3.18
N GLN A 45 14.96 -8.85 2.42
CA GLN A 45 14.05 -7.79 2.87
C GLN A 45 12.84 -8.35 3.65
N ALA A 46 12.48 -9.61 3.44
CA ALA A 46 11.34 -10.22 4.12
C ALA A 46 11.52 -10.24 5.66
N GLY A 47 12.75 -10.42 6.14
CA GLY A 47 13.08 -10.31 7.56
C GLY A 47 12.73 -8.94 8.13
N ASP A 48 13.17 -7.89 7.46
CA ASP A 48 12.91 -6.50 7.86
C ASP A 48 11.43 -6.13 7.72
N VAL A 49 10.81 -6.49 6.59
CA VAL A 49 9.38 -6.17 6.33
C VAL A 49 8.44 -6.87 7.32
N CYS A 50 8.70 -8.15 7.62
CA CYS A 50 7.80 -8.95 8.46
C CYS A 50 8.21 -8.97 9.95
N GLY A 51 9.28 -8.28 10.34
CA GLY A 51 9.77 -8.27 11.73
C GLY A 51 10.23 -9.65 12.20
N LEU A 52 10.78 -10.46 11.31
CA LEU A 52 11.23 -11.82 11.61
C LEU A 52 12.61 -11.78 12.29
N GLY A 53 12.62 -11.72 13.59
CA GLY A 53 13.83 -11.82 14.42
C GLY A 53 13.96 -13.17 15.12
N GLY A 54 15.16 -13.46 15.66
CA GLY A 54 15.42 -14.65 16.48
C GLY A 54 15.31 -15.98 15.73
N ASP A 55 14.90 -17.03 16.43
CA ASP A 55 14.90 -18.41 15.94
C ASP A 55 14.08 -18.63 14.68
N VAL A 56 12.92 -17.94 14.54
CA VAL A 56 12.06 -18.07 13.37
C VAL A 56 12.68 -17.43 12.14
N GLY A 57 13.37 -16.30 12.29
CA GLY A 57 14.12 -15.65 11.21
C GLY A 57 15.26 -16.53 10.70
N ASP A 58 16.01 -17.16 11.60
CA ASP A 58 17.08 -18.09 11.25
C ASP A 58 16.55 -19.36 10.57
N LEU A 59 15.43 -19.89 11.05
CA LEU A 59 14.77 -21.04 10.45
C LEU A 59 14.27 -20.73 9.05
N PHE A 60 13.57 -19.61 8.89
CA PHE A 60 13.07 -19.15 7.59
C PHE A 60 14.21 -18.80 6.63
N GLY A 61 15.27 -18.17 7.11
CA GLY A 61 16.47 -17.90 6.32
C GLY A 61 17.17 -19.18 5.83
N ARG A 62 17.11 -20.28 6.59
CA ARG A 62 17.55 -21.60 6.11
C ARG A 62 16.64 -22.12 5.00
N VAL A 63 15.33 -22.01 5.16
CA VAL A 63 14.35 -22.42 4.15
C VAL A 63 14.48 -21.60 2.86
N CYS A 64 14.66 -20.29 2.95
CA CYS A 64 14.87 -19.43 1.78
C CYS A 64 16.15 -19.78 0.99
N ARG A 65 17.20 -20.27 1.67
CA ARG A 65 18.40 -20.79 1.00
C ARG A 65 18.13 -22.06 0.20
N LEU A 66 17.10 -22.79 0.51
CA LEU A 66 16.65 -23.97 -0.23
C LEU A 66 15.84 -23.60 -1.47
N SER A 67 15.36 -22.37 -1.56
CA SER A 67 14.65 -21.86 -2.73
C SER A 67 15.64 -21.23 -3.70
N ALA A 68 15.62 -21.64 -4.98
CA ALA A 68 16.48 -21.05 -6.01
C ALA A 68 16.02 -19.66 -6.44
N SER A 69 14.87 -19.21 -6.00
CA SER A 69 14.43 -17.83 -6.17
C SER A 69 14.74 -17.07 -4.90
N ASP A 70 15.52 -16.01 -4.99
CA ASP A 70 15.72 -15.05 -3.89
C ASP A 70 14.40 -14.29 -3.53
N VAL A 71 13.24 -14.85 -3.87
CA VAL A 71 11.94 -14.17 -3.77
C VAL A 71 11.02 -14.91 -2.82
N VAL A 72 10.44 -14.13 -1.91
CA VAL A 72 9.40 -14.56 -0.98
C VAL A 72 8.13 -13.80 -1.30
N VAL A 73 6.99 -14.44 -1.13
CA VAL A 73 5.67 -13.84 -1.27
C VAL A 73 5.00 -13.80 0.09
N LEU A 74 4.72 -12.58 0.57
CA LEU A 74 3.82 -12.37 1.68
C LEU A 74 2.39 -12.39 1.14
N VAL A 75 1.54 -13.23 1.68
CA VAL A 75 0.11 -13.32 1.35
C VAL A 75 -0.70 -12.91 2.57
N HIS A 76 -1.61 -11.97 2.38
CA HIS A 76 -2.59 -11.54 3.37
C HIS A 76 -3.99 -11.90 2.86
N PRO A 77 -4.53 -13.05 3.25
CA PRO A 77 -5.89 -13.45 2.92
C PRO A 77 -6.90 -12.58 3.69
N SER A 78 -8.10 -12.37 3.14
CA SER A 78 -9.13 -11.53 3.74
C SER A 78 -9.62 -12.03 5.11
N ASP A 79 -9.56 -13.33 5.37
CA ASP A 79 -10.18 -13.95 6.55
C ASP A 79 -9.21 -14.84 7.36
N SER A 80 -7.90 -14.74 7.13
CA SER A 80 -6.91 -15.65 7.71
C SER A 80 -5.63 -14.91 8.13
N ARG A 81 -4.65 -15.65 8.65
CA ARG A 81 -3.35 -15.12 9.07
C ARG A 81 -2.44 -14.83 7.88
N ASP A 82 -1.52 -13.91 8.07
CA ASP A 82 -0.44 -13.66 7.12
C ASP A 82 0.41 -14.91 6.94
N VAL A 83 0.78 -15.18 5.70
CA VAL A 83 1.62 -16.33 5.37
C VAL A 83 2.71 -15.87 4.41
N LEU A 84 3.97 -16.17 4.75
CA LEU A 84 5.06 -16.05 3.78
C LEU A 84 5.21 -17.38 3.06
N VAL A 85 5.36 -17.32 1.76
CA VAL A 85 5.51 -18.53 0.93
C VAL A 85 6.66 -18.36 -0.06
N THR A 86 7.41 -19.44 -0.26
CA THR A 86 8.46 -19.52 -1.29
C THR A 86 8.40 -20.87 -1.98
N ALA A 87 8.91 -20.94 -3.22
CA ALA A 87 8.99 -22.18 -3.97
C ALA A 87 10.22 -23.01 -3.56
N ILE A 88 10.07 -24.32 -3.53
CA ILE A 88 11.18 -25.26 -3.31
C ILE A 88 11.87 -25.55 -4.64
N SER A 89 13.16 -25.24 -4.75
CA SER A 89 13.90 -25.44 -5.98
C SER A 89 14.75 -26.71 -5.99
N ASP A 90 15.25 -27.12 -4.83
CA ASP A 90 16.05 -28.33 -4.67
C ASP A 90 15.41 -29.25 -3.65
N VAL A 91 14.78 -30.32 -4.15
CA VAL A 91 14.04 -31.29 -3.36
C VAL A 91 14.97 -32.07 -2.42
N ALA A 92 16.15 -32.47 -2.91
CA ALA A 92 17.08 -33.27 -2.12
C ALA A 92 17.61 -32.50 -0.91
N VAL A 93 17.95 -31.23 -1.13
CA VAL A 93 18.39 -30.32 -0.06
C VAL A 93 17.26 -30.04 0.92
N ALA A 94 16.02 -29.84 0.44
CA ALA A 94 14.87 -29.64 1.31
C ALA A 94 14.55 -30.87 2.16
N GLU A 95 14.63 -32.08 1.58
CA GLU A 95 14.44 -33.34 2.29
C GLU A 95 15.50 -33.56 3.39
N ASP A 96 16.76 -33.32 3.09
CA ASP A 96 17.87 -33.45 4.05
C ASP A 96 17.73 -32.45 5.20
N ALA A 97 17.47 -31.17 4.87
CA ALA A 97 17.34 -30.10 5.84
C ALA A 97 16.13 -30.23 6.78
N THR A 98 15.14 -31.04 6.41
CA THR A 98 13.89 -31.25 7.18
C THR A 98 13.67 -32.69 7.61
N ALA A 99 14.72 -33.50 7.55
CA ALA A 99 14.62 -34.94 7.84
C ALA A 99 14.12 -35.24 9.27
N ASP A 100 14.48 -34.38 10.23
CA ASP A 100 14.13 -34.44 11.65
C ASP A 100 12.82 -33.72 12.01
N TRP A 101 12.17 -33.04 11.04
CA TRP A 101 10.94 -32.32 11.30
C TRP A 101 9.74 -33.24 11.47
N GLU A 102 8.75 -32.80 12.25
CA GLU A 102 7.51 -33.50 12.46
C GLU A 102 6.73 -33.64 11.15
N ARG A 103 6.15 -34.80 10.90
CA ARG A 103 5.29 -35.06 9.73
C ARG A 103 3.86 -34.62 10.01
N VAL A 104 3.27 -33.89 9.09
CA VAL A 104 1.89 -33.41 9.16
C VAL A 104 1.14 -33.72 7.85
N ASP A 105 -0.18 -33.84 7.95
CA ASP A 105 -1.07 -33.88 6.79
C ASP A 105 -1.59 -32.46 6.52
N LEU A 106 -1.37 -31.95 5.31
CA LEU A 106 -1.81 -30.60 4.92
C LEU A 106 -3.28 -30.58 4.45
N GLY A 107 -4.03 -31.65 4.70
CA GLY A 107 -5.50 -31.70 4.59
C GLY A 107 -6.07 -31.85 3.19
N ARG A 108 -5.33 -31.52 2.12
CA ARG A 108 -5.77 -31.68 0.73
C ARG A 108 -5.10 -32.86 0.08
N ASP A 109 -5.91 -33.77 -0.45
CA ASP A 109 -5.45 -35.01 -1.15
C ASP A 109 -4.41 -35.80 -0.33
N ALA A 110 -4.47 -35.67 1.02
CA ALA A 110 -3.49 -36.26 1.95
C ALA A 110 -2.04 -35.90 1.58
N MET A 111 -1.80 -34.60 1.24
CA MET A 111 -0.46 -34.13 0.90
C MET A 111 0.42 -34.17 2.15
N PRO A 112 1.46 -35.01 2.19
CA PRO A 112 2.37 -35.06 3.31
C PRO A 112 3.20 -33.78 3.37
N GLY A 113 3.32 -33.23 4.58
CA GLY A 113 4.16 -32.08 4.85
C GLY A 113 5.07 -32.36 6.05
N ARG A 114 5.99 -31.44 6.31
CA ARG A 114 6.85 -31.41 7.48
C ARG A 114 6.75 -30.06 8.16
N VAL A 115 6.72 -30.05 9.47
CA VAL A 115 6.54 -28.85 10.27
C VAL A 115 7.67 -28.69 11.29
N CYS A 116 8.09 -27.46 11.49
CA CYS A 116 8.97 -27.07 12.59
C CYS A 116 8.41 -25.80 13.25
N VAL A 117 8.22 -25.87 14.55
CA VAL A 117 7.78 -24.74 15.39
C VAL A 117 8.99 -24.08 15.98
N ALA A 118 9.08 -22.75 15.85
CA ALA A 118 10.10 -21.91 16.45
C ALA A 118 9.46 -20.79 17.29
N SER A 119 10.24 -20.15 18.15
CA SER A 119 9.79 -18.92 18.81
C SER A 119 9.50 -17.87 17.74
N GLY A 120 8.24 -17.38 17.70
CA GLY A 120 7.78 -16.39 16.73
C GLY A 120 7.10 -16.93 15.47
N GLY A 121 6.92 -18.25 15.30
CA GLY A 121 6.14 -18.78 14.18
C GLY A 121 6.35 -20.26 13.88
N THR A 122 5.62 -20.73 12.87
CA THR A 122 5.66 -22.12 12.41
C THR A 122 6.05 -22.17 10.93
N VAL A 123 7.04 -22.99 10.60
CA VAL A 123 7.46 -23.28 9.24
C VAL A 123 6.93 -24.63 8.79
N ILE A 124 6.35 -24.67 7.61
CA ILE A 124 5.77 -25.87 7.00
C ILE A 124 6.39 -26.05 5.63
N ILE A 125 6.77 -27.27 5.28
CA ILE A 125 7.26 -27.64 3.95
C ILE A 125 6.41 -28.80 3.42
N GLY A 126 5.89 -28.64 2.22
CA GLY A 126 5.13 -29.69 1.57
C GLY A 126 4.78 -29.35 0.12
N GLY A 127 4.56 -30.36 -0.72
CA GLY A 127 4.34 -30.14 -2.12
C GLY A 127 5.48 -29.36 -2.77
N ARG A 128 5.15 -28.23 -3.42
CA ARG A 128 6.10 -27.36 -4.12
C ARG A 128 6.56 -26.16 -3.30
N PHE A 129 6.09 -26.02 -2.06
CA PHE A 129 6.20 -24.77 -1.31
C PHE A 129 6.77 -24.98 0.08
N ALA A 130 7.40 -23.93 0.57
CA ALA A 130 7.67 -23.72 1.98
C ALA A 130 6.89 -22.50 2.45
N TRP A 131 6.21 -22.63 3.57
CA TRP A 131 5.41 -21.60 4.21
C TRP A 131 5.97 -21.24 5.58
N LEU A 132 5.88 -19.97 5.93
CA LEU A 132 6.05 -19.49 7.30
C LEU A 132 4.75 -18.80 7.72
N VAL A 133 4.19 -19.20 8.85
CA VAL A 133 3.06 -18.54 9.50
C VAL A 133 3.60 -17.79 10.72
N PRO A 134 3.81 -16.46 10.62
CA PRO A 134 4.36 -15.67 11.70
C PRO A 134 3.44 -15.65 12.92
N SER A 135 4.04 -15.60 14.11
CA SER A 135 3.35 -15.50 15.41
C SER A 135 2.38 -16.65 15.75
N VAL A 136 2.37 -17.72 14.96
CA VAL A 136 1.56 -18.91 15.20
C VAL A 136 2.48 -20.07 15.58
N THR A 137 2.32 -20.58 16.80
CA THR A 137 3.08 -21.73 17.32
C THR A 137 2.22 -23.01 17.46
N ASP A 138 0.92 -22.90 17.23
CA ASP A 138 0.02 -24.04 17.15
C ASP A 138 0.05 -24.64 15.75
N VAL A 139 0.44 -25.91 15.65
CA VAL A 139 0.60 -26.62 14.38
C VAL A 139 -0.71 -26.73 13.63
N ALA A 140 -1.83 -26.99 14.33
CA ALA A 140 -3.13 -27.14 13.69
C ALA A 140 -3.63 -25.82 13.10
N GLU A 141 -3.43 -24.70 13.80
CA GLU A 141 -3.74 -23.35 13.32
C GLU A 141 -2.86 -23.01 12.11
N ALA A 142 -1.57 -23.28 12.15
CA ALA A 142 -0.66 -23.03 11.05
C ALA A 142 -1.00 -23.87 9.80
N VAL A 143 -1.29 -25.15 9.98
CA VAL A 143 -1.74 -26.03 8.88
C VAL A 143 -3.05 -25.54 8.29
N HIS A 144 -3.99 -25.09 9.13
CA HIS A 144 -5.26 -24.53 8.66
C HIS A 144 -5.02 -23.25 7.82
N ALA A 145 -4.18 -22.33 8.26
CA ALA A 145 -3.84 -21.13 7.51
C ALA A 145 -3.26 -21.43 6.12
N VAL A 146 -2.38 -22.42 6.03
CA VAL A 146 -1.77 -22.86 4.76
C VAL A 146 -2.77 -23.60 3.87
N SER A 147 -3.60 -24.51 4.43
CA SER A 147 -4.56 -25.30 3.65
C SER A 147 -5.74 -24.49 3.14
N SER A 148 -6.10 -23.40 3.79
CA SER A 148 -7.21 -22.53 3.37
C SER A 148 -6.84 -21.61 2.20
N MET A 149 -5.55 -21.38 1.92
CA MET A 149 -5.10 -20.45 0.87
C MET A 149 -5.62 -20.76 -0.55
N PRO A 150 -5.61 -22.01 -1.05
CA PRO A 150 -5.96 -22.28 -2.45
C PRO A 150 -7.45 -22.28 -2.80
N ASP A 151 -8.40 -22.24 -1.82
CA ASP A 151 -9.84 -22.38 -2.07
C ASP A 151 -10.63 -21.08 -2.13
N ALA A 152 -10.02 -19.95 -1.76
CA ALA A 152 -10.74 -18.71 -1.67
C ALA A 152 -10.90 -18.01 -3.05
N GLY A 153 -11.89 -18.43 -3.82
CA GLY A 153 -12.46 -17.57 -4.86
C GLY A 153 -11.68 -17.38 -6.17
N GLY A 154 -10.82 -18.33 -6.55
CA GLY A 154 -10.01 -18.23 -7.79
C GLY A 154 -8.62 -17.64 -7.57
N ALA A 155 -7.77 -17.72 -8.59
CA ALA A 155 -6.41 -17.19 -8.53
C ALA A 155 -6.39 -15.67 -8.82
N LEU A 156 -5.33 -14.97 -8.36
CA LEU A 156 -5.06 -13.61 -8.77
C LEU A 156 -5.10 -13.46 -10.30
N PRO A 157 -5.62 -12.36 -10.85
CA PRO A 157 -5.62 -12.09 -12.29
C PRO A 157 -4.21 -12.20 -12.87
N GLN A 158 -4.10 -12.77 -14.07
CA GLN A 158 -2.79 -12.95 -14.72
C GLN A 158 -1.97 -11.65 -14.80
N PRO A 159 -2.53 -10.47 -15.19
CA PRO A 159 -1.77 -9.23 -15.24
C PRO A 159 -1.23 -8.79 -13.88
N VAL A 160 -1.94 -9.08 -12.78
CA VAL A 160 -1.48 -8.83 -11.41
C VAL A 160 -0.31 -9.76 -11.07
N ARG A 161 -0.42 -11.05 -11.40
CA ARG A 161 0.67 -12.03 -11.19
C ARG A 161 1.93 -11.66 -11.96
N GLU A 162 1.79 -11.24 -13.23
CA GLU A 162 2.92 -10.79 -14.05
C GLU A 162 3.64 -9.58 -13.41
N LYS A 163 2.89 -8.65 -12.79
CA LYS A 163 3.48 -7.53 -12.06
C LYS A 163 4.27 -8.01 -10.83
N LEU A 164 3.72 -8.94 -10.07
CA LEU A 164 4.35 -9.51 -8.88
C LEU A 164 5.62 -10.31 -9.18
N LYS A 165 5.83 -10.79 -10.40
CA LYS A 165 7.07 -11.48 -10.83
C LYS A 165 8.29 -10.56 -10.92
N SER A 166 8.12 -9.26 -10.94
CA SER A 166 9.21 -8.28 -11.07
C SER A 166 10.01 -8.18 -9.77
N CYS A 167 11.08 -8.95 -9.66
CA CYS A 167 11.78 -9.27 -8.39
C CYS A 167 12.92 -8.34 -7.98
N SER A 168 13.14 -7.20 -8.61
CA SER A 168 14.26 -6.30 -8.25
C SER A 168 13.96 -5.36 -7.09
N SER A 169 12.73 -5.36 -6.59
CA SER A 169 12.21 -4.45 -5.56
C SER A 169 10.99 -5.10 -4.89
N ILE A 170 10.46 -4.48 -3.84
CA ILE A 170 9.18 -4.91 -3.29
C ILE A 170 8.07 -4.55 -4.27
N VAL A 171 7.29 -5.54 -4.67
CA VAL A 171 6.09 -5.36 -5.49
C VAL A 171 4.89 -5.86 -4.72
N MET A 172 3.87 -5.03 -4.60
CA MET A 172 2.65 -5.38 -3.87
C MET A 172 1.41 -5.30 -4.76
N ALA A 173 0.44 -6.13 -4.44
CA ALA A 173 -0.92 -6.06 -4.96
C ALA A 173 -1.88 -6.08 -3.78
N LEU A 174 -2.52 -4.96 -3.50
CA LEU A 174 -3.52 -4.83 -2.44
C LEU A 174 -4.91 -5.02 -3.04
N SER A 175 -5.65 -5.95 -2.49
CA SER A 175 -7.06 -6.15 -2.85
C SER A 175 -7.92 -5.09 -2.18
N ILE A 176 -8.69 -4.33 -2.96
CA ILE A 176 -9.61 -3.29 -2.49
C ILE A 176 -10.94 -3.51 -3.18
N ASP A 177 -11.91 -4.06 -2.47
CA ASP A 177 -13.20 -4.49 -3.02
C ASP A 177 -13.02 -5.43 -4.22
N ASP A 178 -13.40 -4.98 -5.42
CA ASP A 178 -13.28 -5.70 -6.68
C ASP A 178 -12.06 -5.27 -7.53
N LYS A 179 -11.11 -4.53 -6.94
CA LYS A 179 -9.95 -3.96 -7.61
C LYS A 179 -8.64 -4.36 -6.96
N TYR A 180 -7.55 -4.14 -7.69
CA TYR A 180 -6.19 -4.34 -7.18
C TYR A 180 -5.39 -3.05 -7.33
N LEU A 181 -4.85 -2.55 -6.22
CA LEU A 181 -3.82 -1.53 -6.22
C LEU A 181 -2.47 -2.23 -6.32
N THR A 182 -1.81 -2.18 -7.48
CA THR A 182 -0.47 -2.73 -7.64
C THR A 182 0.55 -1.63 -7.48
N ALA A 183 1.60 -1.87 -6.69
CA ALA A 183 2.65 -0.88 -6.47
C ALA A 183 4.03 -1.54 -6.40
N THR A 184 5.05 -0.80 -6.82
CA THR A 184 6.47 -1.15 -6.70
C THR A 184 7.13 -0.14 -5.78
N VAL A 185 7.82 -0.61 -4.77
CA VAL A 185 8.60 0.22 -3.84
C VAL A 185 10.07 0.06 -4.16
N SER A 186 10.78 1.16 -4.33
CA SER A 186 12.21 1.17 -4.65
C SER A 186 12.91 2.30 -3.90
N ASP A 187 14.07 2.00 -3.36
CA ASP A 187 14.93 2.99 -2.72
C ASP A 187 15.90 3.61 -3.73
N LYS A 188 16.14 4.90 -3.58
CA LYS A 188 17.15 5.67 -4.29
C LYS A 188 17.75 6.66 -3.31
N GLU A 189 19.05 6.62 -3.11
CA GLU A 189 19.86 7.60 -2.37
C GLU A 189 19.05 8.54 -1.42
N ASN A 190 18.58 8.00 -0.28
CA ASN A 190 17.79 8.74 0.71
C ASN A 190 16.35 9.14 0.25
N GLU A 191 15.80 8.39 -0.71
CA GLU A 191 14.42 8.53 -1.15
C GLU A 191 13.78 7.16 -1.33
N THR A 192 12.55 7.01 -0.84
CA THR A 192 11.71 5.86 -1.16
C THR A 192 10.67 6.27 -2.20
N VAL A 193 10.68 5.59 -3.34
CA VAL A 193 9.77 5.85 -4.45
C VAL A 193 8.78 4.70 -4.58
N ILE A 194 7.49 5.02 -4.45
CA ILE A 194 6.37 4.09 -4.63
C ILE A 194 5.70 4.42 -5.97
N ARG A 195 5.70 3.49 -6.91
CA ARG A 195 4.99 3.61 -8.18
C ARG A 195 3.90 2.57 -8.26
N GLY A 196 2.69 2.99 -8.58
CA GLY A 196 1.57 2.07 -8.62
C GLY A 196 0.50 2.46 -9.63
N GLU A 197 -0.43 1.53 -9.78
CA GLU A 197 -1.57 1.63 -10.67
C GLU A 197 -2.77 0.90 -10.07
N LEU A 198 -3.97 1.41 -10.31
CA LEU A 198 -5.20 0.75 -9.95
C LEU A 198 -5.63 -0.16 -11.11
N ARG A 199 -6.00 -1.40 -10.79
CA ARG A 199 -6.47 -2.40 -11.77
C ARG A 199 -7.87 -2.88 -11.39
N ASP A 200 -8.67 -3.23 -12.38
CA ASP A 200 -9.96 -3.86 -12.16
C ASP A 200 -9.81 -5.36 -11.78
N SER A 201 -10.93 -6.03 -11.57
CA SER A 201 -10.99 -7.46 -11.24
C SER A 201 -10.39 -8.38 -12.32
N ALA A 202 -10.32 -7.91 -13.57
CA ALA A 202 -9.65 -8.62 -14.67
C ALA A 202 -8.14 -8.31 -14.72
N GLY A 203 -7.65 -7.38 -13.90
CA GLY A 203 -6.27 -6.93 -13.85
C GLY A 203 -5.92 -5.89 -14.93
N VAL A 204 -6.91 -5.29 -15.58
CA VAL A 204 -6.70 -4.20 -16.54
C VAL A 204 -6.51 -2.89 -15.78
N VAL A 205 -5.55 -2.06 -16.20
CA VAL A 205 -5.30 -0.75 -15.59
C VAL A 205 -6.53 0.13 -15.70
N TYR A 206 -6.95 0.70 -14.57
CA TYR A 206 -8.13 1.53 -14.47
C TYR A 206 -7.83 2.96 -14.95
N ASP A 207 -8.62 3.48 -15.86
CA ASP A 207 -8.48 4.85 -16.37
C ASP A 207 -9.15 5.85 -15.42
N LEU A 208 -8.34 6.61 -14.70
CA LEU A 208 -8.83 7.64 -13.76
C LEU A 208 -9.39 8.88 -14.45
N SER A 209 -9.24 9.02 -15.76
CA SER A 209 -9.73 10.19 -16.51
C SER A 209 -11.27 10.32 -16.51
N GLU A 210 -11.98 9.26 -16.13
CA GLU A 210 -13.44 9.33 -15.94
C GLU A 210 -13.85 10.25 -14.78
N TYR A 211 -13.01 10.30 -13.72
CA TYR A 211 -13.30 11.06 -12.49
C TYR A 211 -12.57 12.40 -12.42
N ALA A 212 -11.46 12.53 -13.11
CA ALA A 212 -10.58 13.68 -13.04
C ALA A 212 -10.20 14.19 -14.43
N GLN A 213 -9.68 15.41 -14.47
CA GLN A 213 -9.12 16.03 -15.68
C GLN A 213 -7.72 16.53 -15.38
N PRO A 214 -6.86 16.74 -16.39
CA PRO A 214 -5.53 17.31 -16.20
C PRO A 214 -5.55 18.61 -15.41
N LEU A 215 -4.51 18.81 -14.59
CA LEU A 215 -4.33 20.06 -13.85
C LEU A 215 -4.07 21.21 -14.81
N ASP A 216 -4.68 22.36 -14.51
CA ASP A 216 -4.43 23.64 -15.18
C ASP A 216 -3.48 24.52 -14.34
N GLY A 217 -2.23 24.56 -14.71
CA GLY A 217 -1.21 25.39 -14.04
C GLY A 217 -0.58 24.77 -12.79
N PRO A 218 0.30 25.53 -12.11
CA PRO A 218 1.10 25.05 -10.99
C PRO A 218 0.22 24.72 -9.77
N MET A 219 0.74 23.86 -8.89
CA MET A 219 0.06 23.43 -7.68
C MET A 219 -0.13 24.57 -6.67
N SER A 220 0.91 25.36 -6.44
CA SER A 220 0.90 26.51 -5.55
C SER A 220 1.99 27.50 -5.97
N ASP A 221 1.69 28.79 -5.85
CA ASP A 221 2.66 29.90 -6.06
C ASP A 221 3.20 30.42 -4.71
N ARG A 222 2.72 29.87 -3.59
CA ARG A 222 3.01 30.36 -2.22
C ARG A 222 3.84 29.36 -1.45
N GLN A 223 4.54 29.86 -0.46
CA GLN A 223 5.16 29.00 0.56
C GLN A 223 4.06 28.38 1.43
N ALA A 224 3.95 27.07 1.37
CA ALA A 224 2.97 26.30 2.13
C ALA A 224 3.64 25.10 2.80
N CYS A 225 3.11 24.67 3.95
CA CYS A 225 3.55 23.43 4.62
C CYS A 225 3.06 22.19 3.85
N ALA A 226 1.88 22.31 3.27
CA ALA A 226 1.32 21.28 2.42
C ALA A 226 0.49 21.93 1.32
N ALA A 227 0.49 21.30 0.16
CA ALA A 227 -0.33 21.73 -0.96
C ALA A 227 -0.87 20.50 -1.70
N VAL A 228 -2.12 20.60 -2.14
CA VAL A 228 -2.76 19.60 -2.99
C VAL A 228 -3.49 20.30 -4.13
N ALA A 229 -3.37 19.74 -5.32
CA ALA A 229 -4.14 20.14 -6.50
C ALA A 229 -4.83 18.92 -7.09
N VAL A 230 -6.11 19.06 -7.45
CA VAL A 230 -6.92 17.99 -8.06
C VAL A 230 -7.70 18.55 -9.22
N GLY A 231 -7.52 17.97 -10.40
CA GLY A 231 -8.31 18.28 -11.59
C GLY A 231 -9.68 17.62 -11.53
N LEU A 232 -10.73 18.39 -11.30
CA LEU A 232 -12.08 17.87 -11.07
C LEU A 232 -12.96 18.04 -12.31
N ARG A 233 -13.60 16.98 -12.73
CA ARG A 233 -14.75 17.06 -13.63
C ARG A 233 -16.00 17.46 -12.85
N ARG A 234 -16.92 18.15 -13.52
CA ARG A 234 -18.20 18.55 -12.92
C ARG A 234 -18.94 17.34 -12.33
N GLY A 235 -19.40 17.47 -11.10
CA GLY A 235 -20.13 16.43 -10.37
C GLY A 235 -19.27 15.34 -9.72
N THR A 236 -17.96 15.32 -9.93
CA THR A 236 -17.06 14.32 -9.29
C THR A 236 -17.09 14.42 -7.78
N MET A 237 -17.03 15.64 -7.23
CA MET A 237 -17.08 15.87 -5.80
C MET A 237 -18.37 15.34 -5.16
N ILE A 238 -19.53 15.54 -5.82
CA ILE A 238 -20.80 15.01 -5.33
C ILE A 238 -20.80 13.49 -5.33
N ARG A 239 -20.31 12.87 -6.39
CA ARG A 239 -20.20 11.40 -6.45
C ARG A 239 -19.34 10.87 -5.32
N ALA A 240 -18.17 11.47 -5.10
CA ALA A 240 -17.27 11.08 -4.00
C ALA A 240 -17.94 11.26 -2.62
N VAL A 241 -18.58 12.39 -2.37
CA VAL A 241 -19.29 12.65 -1.11
C VAL A 241 -20.44 11.65 -0.91
N SER A 242 -21.22 11.38 -1.96
CA SER A 242 -22.36 10.45 -1.86
C SER A 242 -21.91 9.00 -1.67
N GLN A 243 -20.85 8.59 -2.33
CA GLN A 243 -20.38 7.22 -2.32
C GLN A 243 -19.57 6.89 -1.06
N TYR A 244 -18.68 7.78 -0.64
CA TYR A 244 -17.70 7.47 0.41
C TYR A 244 -18.01 8.12 1.76
N LEU A 245 -18.63 9.31 1.80
CA LEU A 245 -18.90 10.00 3.07
C LEU A 245 -20.30 9.75 3.59
N GLN A 246 -21.33 9.85 2.77
CA GLN A 246 -22.71 9.72 3.23
C GLN A 246 -23.04 8.41 3.96
N PRO A 247 -22.51 7.23 3.59
CA PRO A 247 -22.81 5.97 4.29
C PRO A 247 -22.39 6.00 5.77
N HIS A 248 -21.35 6.75 6.11
CA HIS A 248 -20.75 6.80 7.45
C HIS A 248 -21.29 7.94 8.32
N LEU A 249 -22.19 8.79 7.80
CA LEU A 249 -22.69 9.97 8.48
C LEU A 249 -24.03 9.70 9.19
N GLY A 250 -24.23 10.32 10.36
CA GLY A 250 -25.51 10.39 11.04
C GLY A 250 -26.53 11.27 10.30
N VAL A 251 -27.76 11.33 10.81
CA VAL A 251 -28.87 12.06 10.16
C VAL A 251 -28.58 13.57 10.04
N LYS A 252 -28.01 14.18 11.09
CA LYS A 252 -27.69 15.62 11.10
C LYS A 252 -26.57 15.95 10.12
N GLU A 253 -25.55 15.10 10.10
CA GLU A 253 -24.41 15.20 9.19
C GLU A 253 -24.84 15.00 7.74
N LYS A 254 -25.79 14.09 7.46
CA LYS A 254 -26.36 13.90 6.11
C LYS A 254 -27.09 15.15 5.61
N LEU A 255 -27.79 15.86 6.47
CA LEU A 255 -28.43 17.13 6.09
C LEU A 255 -27.41 18.22 5.79
N ALA A 256 -26.35 18.33 6.60
CA ALA A 256 -25.27 19.26 6.32
C ALA A 256 -24.54 18.89 5.01
N CYS A 257 -24.31 17.60 4.79
CA CYS A 257 -23.68 17.07 3.56
C CYS A 257 -24.54 17.37 2.32
N ALA A 258 -25.86 17.30 2.40
CA ALA A 258 -26.74 17.65 1.30
C ALA A 258 -26.64 19.15 0.94
N ALA A 259 -26.54 20.05 1.92
CA ALA A 259 -26.34 21.46 1.69
C ALA A 259 -24.95 21.78 1.07
N VAL A 260 -23.92 21.07 1.50
CA VAL A 260 -22.56 21.16 0.90
C VAL A 260 -22.54 20.58 -0.51
N SER A 261 -23.30 19.52 -0.78
CA SER A 261 -23.39 18.90 -2.10
C SER A 261 -23.89 19.89 -3.17
N ASP A 262 -24.83 20.78 -2.81
CA ASP A 262 -25.28 21.81 -3.75
C ASP A 262 -24.19 22.82 -4.08
N ILE A 263 -23.28 23.09 -3.16
CA ILE A 263 -22.11 23.95 -3.35
C ILE A 263 -21.09 23.27 -4.25
N LEU A 264 -20.88 21.99 -4.05
CA LEU A 264 -19.86 21.19 -4.76
C LEU A 264 -20.29 20.76 -6.17
N ARG A 265 -21.58 20.88 -6.50
CA ARG A 265 -22.18 20.41 -7.77
C ARG A 265 -21.50 20.98 -9.00
N ASP A 266 -21.20 22.27 -8.98
CA ASP A 266 -20.69 23.02 -10.09
C ASP A 266 -19.18 23.29 -10.04
N VAL A 267 -18.50 22.68 -9.07
CA VAL A 267 -17.03 22.71 -9.00
C VAL A 267 -16.47 21.93 -10.17
N CYS A 268 -15.63 22.56 -10.98
CA CYS A 268 -14.96 21.96 -12.13
C CYS A 268 -13.67 22.74 -12.46
N GLY A 269 -12.63 22.05 -12.87
CA GLY A 269 -11.29 22.61 -13.04
C GLY A 269 -10.35 22.17 -11.94
N THR A 270 -9.22 22.85 -11.76
CA THR A 270 -8.25 22.48 -10.73
C THR A 270 -8.60 23.09 -9.37
N LEU A 271 -9.11 22.23 -8.47
CA LEU A 271 -9.21 22.58 -7.06
C LEU A 271 -7.80 22.61 -6.47
N ARG A 272 -7.47 23.64 -5.71
CA ARG A 272 -6.20 23.75 -4.99
C ARG A 272 -6.47 23.99 -3.51
N ALA A 273 -5.75 23.29 -2.66
CA ALA A 273 -5.75 23.55 -1.22
C ALA A 273 -4.31 23.65 -0.72
N THR A 274 -4.06 24.62 0.15
CA THR A 274 -2.76 24.85 0.79
C THR A 274 -2.93 24.99 2.30
N LEU A 275 -1.95 24.51 3.05
CA LEU A 275 -1.77 24.81 4.47
C LEU A 275 -0.66 25.84 4.59
N GLU A 276 -0.99 27.04 4.99
CA GLU A 276 -0.08 28.19 5.04
C GLU A 276 0.08 28.68 6.49
N LYS A 277 1.23 29.30 6.79
CA LYS A 277 1.43 30.00 8.07
C LYS A 277 1.07 31.48 7.91
N GLU A 278 0.16 31.94 8.73
CA GLU A 278 -0.21 33.37 8.78
C GLU A 278 0.06 33.90 10.20
N GLY A 279 1.26 34.47 10.39
CA GLY A 279 1.72 34.90 11.71
C GLY A 279 1.96 33.72 12.66
N ALA A 280 1.21 33.64 13.75
CA ALA A 280 1.25 32.57 14.73
C ALA A 280 0.18 31.48 14.47
N ALA A 281 -0.67 31.62 13.47
CA ALA A 281 -1.74 30.70 13.14
C ALA A 281 -1.44 29.91 11.86
N ALA A 282 -2.07 28.77 11.72
CA ALA A 282 -2.12 28.05 10.45
C ALA A 282 -3.46 28.34 9.75
N VAL A 283 -3.41 28.45 8.43
CA VAL A 283 -4.58 28.75 7.60
C VAL A 283 -4.65 27.74 6.45
N VAL A 284 -5.78 27.07 6.33
CA VAL A 284 -6.08 26.27 5.15
C VAL A 284 -6.75 27.17 4.12
N CYS A 285 -6.12 27.35 2.97
CA CYS A 285 -6.66 28.07 1.84
C CYS A 285 -7.14 27.07 0.78
N VAL A 286 -8.41 27.12 0.42
CA VAL A 286 -9.00 26.26 -0.63
C VAL A 286 -9.52 27.13 -1.75
N SER A 287 -9.02 26.93 -2.95
CA SER A 287 -9.47 27.58 -4.17
C SER A 287 -10.29 26.59 -5.00
N MET A 288 -11.56 26.93 -5.21
CA MET A 288 -12.53 26.08 -5.93
C MET A 288 -12.97 26.77 -7.22
N PRO A 289 -12.66 26.21 -8.39
CA PRO A 289 -13.14 26.72 -9.65
C PRO A 289 -14.59 26.31 -9.92
N TYR A 290 -15.34 27.20 -10.53
CA TYR A 290 -16.73 27.01 -10.91
C TYR A 290 -16.95 27.33 -12.38
N ALA A 291 -18.01 26.78 -12.94
CA ALA A 291 -18.52 27.22 -14.23
C ALA A 291 -18.93 28.70 -14.21
N GLU A 292 -18.98 29.35 -15.36
CA GLU A 292 -19.31 30.78 -15.52
C GLU A 292 -20.48 31.23 -14.64
N GLY A 293 -20.29 32.30 -13.87
CA GLY A 293 -21.29 32.85 -12.95
C GLY A 293 -21.56 32.05 -11.66
N GLY A 294 -20.93 30.89 -11.47
CA GLY A 294 -21.19 30.00 -10.33
C GLY A 294 -20.58 30.49 -9.02
N ALA A 295 -19.38 31.03 -9.05
CA ALA A 295 -18.61 31.40 -7.87
C ALA A 295 -19.31 32.41 -6.96
N ALA A 296 -19.79 33.52 -7.50
CA ALA A 296 -20.45 34.58 -6.71
C ALA A 296 -21.75 34.12 -6.02
N ALA A 297 -22.54 33.27 -6.69
CA ALA A 297 -23.77 32.71 -6.11
C ALA A 297 -23.43 31.72 -4.99
N THR A 298 -22.44 30.86 -5.21
CA THR A 298 -21.99 29.87 -4.25
C THR A 298 -21.31 30.49 -3.04
N THR A 299 -20.50 31.54 -3.24
CA THR A 299 -19.89 32.31 -2.15
C THR A 299 -20.97 32.89 -1.22
N ARG A 300 -22.03 33.47 -1.77
CA ARG A 300 -23.15 33.99 -0.94
C ARG A 300 -23.85 32.90 -0.14
N ARG A 301 -24.06 31.74 -0.72
CA ARG A 301 -24.65 30.58 -0.02
C ARG A 301 -23.73 30.09 1.09
N MET A 302 -22.45 29.94 0.82
CA MET A 302 -21.45 29.52 1.80
C MET A 302 -21.34 30.52 2.94
N ALA A 303 -21.27 31.81 2.66
CA ALA A 303 -21.24 32.86 3.68
C ALA A 303 -22.47 32.81 4.60
N SER A 304 -23.66 32.60 4.01
CA SER A 304 -24.90 32.43 4.78
C SER A 304 -24.88 31.18 5.68
N MET A 305 -24.30 30.08 5.20
CA MET A 305 -24.11 28.86 6.00
C MET A 305 -23.14 29.08 7.16
N ILE A 306 -21.98 29.69 6.90
CA ILE A 306 -20.97 30.01 7.92
C ILE A 306 -21.58 30.89 9.01
N GLN A 307 -22.37 31.90 8.62
CA GLN A 307 -23.10 32.76 9.55
C GLN A 307 -24.10 31.96 10.40
N ARG A 308 -24.84 31.06 9.78
CA ARG A 308 -25.87 30.25 10.46
C ARG A 308 -25.28 29.27 11.47
N PHE A 309 -24.11 28.71 11.18
CA PHE A 309 -23.44 27.73 12.05
C PHE A 309 -22.44 28.35 13.05
N GLY A 310 -22.31 29.69 13.10
CA GLY A 310 -21.52 30.39 14.12
C GLY A 310 -20.00 30.30 13.90
N HIS A 311 -19.52 30.02 12.71
CA HIS A 311 -18.10 29.89 12.40
C HIS A 311 -17.46 31.17 11.81
N GLN A 312 -18.09 32.34 12.00
CA GLN A 312 -17.70 33.62 11.39
C GLN A 312 -16.28 34.08 11.72
N GLY A 313 -15.71 33.67 12.87
CA GLY A 313 -14.35 34.05 13.27
C GLY A 313 -13.25 33.14 12.71
N LYS A 314 -13.60 31.96 12.20
CA LYS A 314 -12.62 30.95 11.75
C LYS A 314 -12.66 30.68 10.26
N VAL A 315 -13.74 31.02 9.59
CA VAL A 315 -13.96 30.70 8.18
C VAL A 315 -14.29 31.97 7.42
N HIS A 316 -13.49 32.29 6.42
CA HIS A 316 -13.71 33.39 5.49
C HIS A 316 -13.92 32.83 4.08
N VAL A 317 -14.87 33.38 3.36
CA VAL A 317 -15.16 32.98 1.97
C VAL A 317 -15.31 34.20 1.09
N GLU A 318 -14.67 34.20 -0.06
CA GLU A 318 -14.75 35.27 -1.04
C GLU A 318 -14.81 34.74 -2.48
N ALA A 319 -15.41 35.50 -3.38
CA ALA A 319 -15.37 35.24 -4.81
C ALA A 319 -14.22 36.04 -5.43
N LEU A 320 -13.36 35.34 -6.15
CA LEU A 320 -12.30 35.94 -6.95
C LEU A 320 -12.74 35.94 -8.44
N GLY A 321 -13.53 36.95 -8.81
CA GLY A 321 -14.21 37.00 -10.11
C GLY A 321 -15.42 36.06 -10.19
N ASP A 322 -15.81 35.69 -11.39
CA ASP A 322 -17.04 34.90 -11.63
C ASP A 322 -16.85 33.38 -11.56
N THR A 323 -15.62 32.93 -11.66
CA THR A 323 -15.29 31.50 -11.79
C THR A 323 -14.50 30.90 -10.65
N LEU A 324 -14.02 31.67 -9.68
CA LEU A 324 -13.20 31.17 -8.58
C LEU A 324 -13.78 31.60 -7.24
N MET A 325 -13.95 30.64 -6.33
CA MET A 325 -14.24 30.90 -4.92
C MET A 325 -13.02 30.52 -4.10
N GLN A 326 -12.64 31.39 -3.16
CA GLN A 326 -11.62 31.09 -2.18
C GLN A 326 -12.24 30.93 -0.81
N LEU A 327 -11.83 29.90 -0.11
CA LEU A 327 -12.20 29.59 1.29
C LEU A 327 -10.92 29.59 2.12
N LYS A 328 -10.90 30.41 3.19
CA LYS A 328 -9.83 30.43 4.18
C LYS A 328 -10.38 29.95 5.52
N ILE A 329 -9.71 28.96 6.10
CA ILE A 329 -10.10 28.38 7.38
C ILE A 329 -8.92 28.54 8.34
N ALA A 330 -9.09 29.33 9.40
CA ALA A 330 -8.12 29.42 10.47
C ALA A 330 -8.15 28.13 11.30
N VAL A 331 -6.99 27.54 11.50
CA VAL A 331 -6.80 26.28 12.24
C VAL A 331 -6.12 26.59 13.56
N ASP A 332 -6.69 26.17 14.68
CA ASP A 332 -6.10 26.38 16.01
C ASP A 332 -4.85 25.49 16.24
N PHE A 333 -4.58 24.60 15.33
CA PHE A 333 -3.44 23.70 15.36
C PHE A 333 -2.30 24.32 14.56
N ILE A 334 -1.20 24.64 15.24
CA ILE A 334 0.07 24.96 14.59
C ILE A 334 0.87 23.68 14.64
N PRO A 335 1.18 23.07 13.49
CA PRO A 335 2.16 21.99 13.47
C PRO A 335 3.50 22.58 13.92
N THR A 336 3.86 22.43 15.19
CA THR A 336 5.13 22.93 15.74
C THR A 336 6.32 22.17 15.16
N ASP A 337 6.05 20.99 14.62
CA ASP A 337 7.02 19.99 14.18
C ASP A 337 7.17 19.90 12.65
N PHE A 338 6.42 20.69 11.89
CA PHE A 338 6.79 20.91 10.49
C PHE A 338 8.08 21.74 10.49
N GLY A 339 9.19 21.10 10.18
CA GLY A 339 10.49 21.73 10.01
C GLY A 339 10.37 22.92 9.07
N GLY A 340 10.75 24.09 9.53
CA GLY A 340 10.50 25.41 8.98
C GLY A 340 9.98 25.45 7.56
N PHE A 341 8.95 26.23 7.29
CA PHE A 341 8.24 26.33 6.01
C PHE A 341 9.21 26.36 4.81
N ALA A 342 9.60 25.16 4.36
CA ALA A 342 10.30 25.05 3.08
C ALA A 342 9.30 25.36 1.95
N PRO A 343 9.73 25.97 0.86
CA PRO A 343 8.87 26.10 -0.30
C PRO A 343 8.41 24.71 -0.69
N THR A 344 7.10 24.50 -0.75
CA THR A 344 6.52 23.27 -1.27
C THR A 344 7.12 23.03 -2.66
N PRO A 345 7.63 21.84 -2.97
CA PRO A 345 8.13 21.56 -4.30
C PRO A 345 7.07 21.94 -5.34
N THR A 346 7.43 22.80 -6.27
CA THR A 346 6.50 23.23 -7.31
C THR A 346 6.41 22.11 -8.33
N ILE A 347 5.47 21.20 -8.13
CA ILE A 347 5.13 20.24 -9.19
C ILE A 347 4.47 21.07 -10.30
N THR A 348 5.26 21.41 -11.29
CA THR A 348 4.74 21.96 -12.54
C THR A 348 4.35 20.77 -13.38
N PRO A 349 3.05 20.53 -13.61
CA PRO A 349 2.64 19.47 -14.51
C PRO A 349 3.36 19.69 -15.84
N ASP A 350 4.10 18.70 -16.32
CA ASP A 350 4.62 18.72 -17.67
C ASP A 350 3.41 18.88 -18.60
N LYS A 351 3.47 19.78 -19.58
CA LYS A 351 2.34 20.05 -20.48
C LYS A 351 1.87 18.80 -21.23
N ASP A 352 2.76 17.80 -21.32
CA ASP A 352 2.48 16.53 -21.98
C ASP A 352 2.09 15.41 -20.97
N ALA A 353 2.10 15.69 -19.65
CA ALA A 353 1.76 14.70 -18.65
C ALA A 353 0.32 14.90 -18.18
N ASP A 354 -0.51 13.87 -18.33
CA ASP A 354 -1.89 13.78 -17.82
C ASP A 354 -1.93 13.70 -16.28
N VAL A 355 -1.38 14.72 -15.59
CA VAL A 355 -1.41 14.81 -14.13
C VAL A 355 -2.81 15.23 -13.71
N LEU A 356 -3.46 14.33 -12.96
CA LEU A 356 -4.84 14.52 -12.49
C LEU A 356 -4.88 15.03 -11.04
N MET A 357 -3.86 14.69 -10.26
CA MET A 357 -3.71 15.12 -8.87
C MET A 357 -2.22 15.26 -8.53
N ALA A 358 -1.89 16.27 -7.73
CA ALA A 358 -0.57 16.44 -7.16
C ALA A 358 -0.69 16.80 -5.68
N LEU A 359 0.20 16.25 -4.85
CA LEU A 359 0.33 16.52 -3.43
C LEU A 359 1.79 16.79 -3.12
N ALA A 360 2.07 17.79 -2.31
CA ALA A 360 3.39 18.01 -1.72
C ALA A 360 3.23 18.37 -0.25
N ILE A 361 4.10 17.84 0.59
CA ILE A 361 4.17 18.12 2.02
C ILE A 361 5.61 18.49 2.34
N ALA A 362 5.81 19.60 3.07
CA ALA A 362 7.11 20.05 3.57
C ALA A 362 7.69 19.04 4.59
N PRO A 363 8.97 19.16 4.94
CA PRO A 363 9.60 18.31 5.94
C PRO A 363 8.76 18.14 7.21
N ILE A 364 8.65 16.91 7.68
CA ILE A 364 7.92 16.53 8.90
C ILE A 364 8.93 15.95 9.87
N SER A 365 8.89 16.41 11.13
CA SER A 365 9.63 15.83 12.23
C SER A 365 8.70 15.79 13.44
N GLU A 366 8.07 14.65 13.69
CA GLU A 366 7.17 14.42 14.81
C GLU A 366 7.43 13.03 15.42
N GLY A 367 7.94 13.01 16.65
CA GLY A 367 8.33 11.76 17.32
C GLY A 367 9.39 11.00 16.51
N ILE A 368 9.07 9.78 16.14
CA ILE A 368 9.94 8.90 15.34
C ILE A 368 9.84 9.18 13.82
N VAL A 369 8.85 9.96 13.37
CA VAL A 369 8.65 10.26 11.94
C VAL A 369 9.53 11.44 11.55
N ARG A 370 10.53 11.18 10.71
CA ARG A 370 11.41 12.23 10.13
C ARG A 370 11.44 12.04 8.62
N LEU A 371 10.81 12.95 7.89
CA LEU A 371 10.78 12.99 6.44
C LEU A 371 11.19 14.38 5.95
N ASP A 372 12.07 14.43 4.95
CA ASP A 372 12.47 15.71 4.32
C ASP A 372 11.40 16.22 3.34
N GLY A 373 10.33 15.50 3.19
CA GLY A 373 9.15 15.87 2.43
C GLY A 373 8.45 14.68 1.79
N VAL A 374 7.24 14.94 1.31
CA VAL A 374 6.44 13.96 0.56
C VAL A 374 5.94 14.61 -0.71
N GLU A 375 6.11 13.93 -1.83
CA GLU A 375 5.51 14.29 -3.11
C GLU A 375 4.66 13.14 -3.63
N ALA A 376 3.47 13.45 -4.13
CA ALA A 376 2.64 12.47 -4.81
C ALA A 376 2.05 13.05 -6.08
N VAL A 377 2.08 12.27 -7.16
CA VAL A 377 1.52 12.62 -8.45
C VAL A 377 0.66 11.46 -8.92
N VAL A 378 -0.61 11.77 -9.21
CA VAL A 378 -1.55 10.82 -9.83
C VAL A 378 -1.74 11.21 -11.28
N ARG A 379 -1.55 10.23 -12.17
CA ARG A 379 -1.78 10.36 -13.61
C ARG A 379 -2.97 9.50 -14.03
N ARG A 380 -3.28 9.54 -15.30
CA ARG A 380 -4.38 8.79 -15.88
C ARG A 380 -4.32 7.29 -15.62
N ASP A 381 -3.12 6.71 -15.67
CA ASP A 381 -2.85 5.27 -15.64
C ASP A 381 -2.12 4.81 -14.37
N GLY A 382 -1.84 5.72 -13.42
CA GLY A 382 -1.13 5.35 -12.22
C GLY A 382 -0.73 6.50 -11.32
N PHE A 383 0.10 6.20 -10.33
CA PHE A 383 0.60 7.20 -9.38
C PHE A 383 2.07 6.99 -9.05
N VAL A 384 2.71 8.05 -8.59
CA VAL A 384 4.05 8.04 -8.01
C VAL A 384 4.00 8.80 -6.69
N VAL A 385 4.50 8.18 -5.63
CA VAL A 385 4.74 8.83 -4.33
C VAL A 385 6.24 8.78 -4.07
N THR A 386 6.83 9.90 -3.74
CA THR A 386 8.24 10.02 -3.33
C THR A 386 8.29 10.51 -1.89
N LEU A 387 8.95 9.75 -1.04
CA LEU A 387 9.23 10.07 0.34
C LEU A 387 10.70 10.45 0.43
N HIS A 388 11.00 11.71 0.77
CA HIS A 388 12.35 12.24 0.86
C HIS A 388 12.89 12.09 2.28
N GLY A 389 14.21 11.94 2.41
CA GLY A 389 14.89 11.82 3.71
C GLY A 389 14.73 10.44 4.37
N THR A 390 14.29 9.42 3.64
CA THR A 390 14.08 8.10 4.20
C THR A 390 14.31 7.00 3.16
N ASP A 391 14.65 5.82 3.65
CA ASP A 391 14.65 4.57 2.90
C ASP A 391 13.56 3.62 3.41
N LEU A 392 13.35 2.53 2.72
CA LEU A 392 12.34 1.55 3.06
C LEU A 392 12.52 0.95 4.47
N ARG A 393 13.78 0.69 4.87
CA ARG A 393 14.09 0.12 6.20
C ARG A 393 13.63 1.08 7.29
N ARG A 394 13.97 2.36 7.16
CA ARG A 394 13.59 3.42 8.10
C ARG A 394 12.08 3.61 8.15
N LEU A 395 11.39 3.56 6.99
CA LEU A 395 9.93 3.61 6.95
C LEU A 395 9.29 2.44 7.71
N LEU A 396 9.84 1.24 7.61
CA LEU A 396 9.34 0.06 8.31
C LEU A 396 9.57 0.18 9.82
N MET A 397 10.73 0.71 10.25
CA MET A 397 11.02 0.99 11.68
C MET A 397 10.04 2.02 12.23
N MET A 398 9.80 3.13 11.52
CA MET A 398 8.78 4.13 11.88
C MET A 398 7.39 3.50 12.00
N ALA A 399 7.01 2.63 11.06
CA ALA A 399 5.70 1.96 11.08
C ALA A 399 5.54 1.01 12.28
N ARG A 400 6.63 0.49 12.81
CA ARG A 400 6.66 -0.36 14.01
C ARG A 400 6.77 0.41 15.31
N GLY A 401 7.03 1.70 15.26
CA GLY A 401 7.31 2.52 16.44
C GLY A 401 8.70 2.29 17.04
N GLU A 402 9.67 1.86 16.22
CA GLU A 402 11.06 1.64 16.62
C GLU A 402 11.88 2.90 16.34
N ASP A 403 12.68 3.37 17.33
CA ASP A 403 13.56 4.53 17.17
C ASP A 403 14.91 4.13 16.51
N ASP A 404 15.35 4.92 15.54
CA ASP A 404 16.64 4.75 14.85
C ASP A 404 17.87 4.95 15.79
N ASP A 405 17.69 5.65 16.89
CA ASP A 405 18.79 6.07 17.80
C ASP A 405 19.31 4.92 18.70
N ALA A 406 18.67 3.72 18.66
CA ALA A 406 19.06 2.61 19.52
C ALA A 406 20.31 1.85 19.05
N ASP A 407 20.69 1.95 17.78
CA ASP A 407 21.81 1.18 17.22
C ASP A 407 23.18 1.92 17.29
N ASP A 408 23.20 3.25 17.50
CA ASP A 408 24.46 4.01 17.53
C ASP A 408 25.19 3.95 18.88
N GLU A 409 24.52 3.54 19.98
CA GLU A 409 25.17 3.45 21.31
C GLU A 409 25.96 2.13 21.54
N GLN A 410 25.88 1.14 20.63
CA GLN A 410 26.57 -0.15 20.79
C GLN A 410 27.91 -0.28 20.06
N SER A 411 28.39 0.76 19.36
CA SER A 411 29.64 0.69 18.59
C SER A 411 30.88 1.22 19.31
N ASP A 412 30.78 1.70 20.56
CA ASP A 412 31.91 2.33 21.31
C ASP A 412 32.32 1.56 22.58
N GLU A 413 32.12 0.23 22.68
CA GLU A 413 32.76 -0.61 23.74
C GLU A 413 33.74 -1.63 23.19
#